data_63741cacd98cc2a07db2e2a8b7a93cc1
#
_entry.id   63741cacd98cc2a07db2e2a8b7a93cc1
#
_cell.length_a   1.000
_cell.length_b   1.000
_cell.length_c   1.000
_cell.angle_alpha   90.00
_cell.angle_beta   90.00
_cell.angle_gamma   90.00
#
_symmetry.space_group_name_H-M   'P 1'
#
loop_
_entity.id
_entity.type
_entity.pdbx_description
1 polymer ?
#
loop_
_entity_poly.entity_id
_entity_poly.type
_entity_poly.pdbx_seq_one_letter_code
_entity_poly.pdbx_strand_id
1 'polypeptide(L)'
;MKQTTFCAILLLATGCTSPKKPHTADPLRVGTIVVTPSSDIDAALYVGTIEEETSAALSFPVAGTLARTYADEGQRVQQGQLLAELDPTSARQTFDAAQAALDQAKDACARLKQLYNAESLPEIKWVEAQTRLRQAEAAFGIAKKNLEDCSLYAPFSGVVGQRRISAGETALPGVPVLTLLEVGRVKVRFSVPEQEIARLGADSRIG
;
A
#
# COMPACT_ATOMS: atom_id res chain seq x y z
N MET A 1 -95.43 88.64 17.07
CA MET A 1 -96.01 88.95 15.76
C MET A 1 -95.85 87.74 14.90
N LYS A 2 -96.89 87.18 14.54
CA LYS A 2 -97.28 86.46 13.31
C LYS A 2 -96.47 85.18 12.98
N GLN A 3 -97.16 84.06 13.17
CA GLN A 3 -97.96 83.36 12.15
C GLN A 3 -97.03 82.69 11.15
N THR A 4 -97.13 81.47 10.72
CA THR A 4 -98.24 80.55 10.52
C THR A 4 -97.63 79.26 10.04
N THR A 5 -98.09 78.16 10.55
CA THR A 5 -98.91 77.13 9.86
C THR A 5 -98.31 76.45 8.64
N PHE A 6 -98.34 75.16 8.65
CA PHE A 6 -98.80 74.18 7.68
C PHE A 6 -97.88 73.00 7.59
N CYS A 7 -98.29 71.97 8.14
CA CYS A 7 -99.11 70.83 7.63
C CYS A 7 -98.36 69.87 6.70
N ALA A 8 -98.30 68.81 7.19
CA ALA A 8 -98.90 67.52 6.65
C ALA A 8 -97.94 66.54 5.92
N ILE A 9 -98.16 65.38 6.35
CA ILE A 9 -98.20 64.10 5.63
C ILE A 9 -96.85 63.47 5.42
N LEU A 10 -96.52 62.44 6.22
CA LEU A 10 -96.88 60.99 6.11
C LEU A 10 -96.14 60.33 4.91
N LEU A 11 -95.15 59.58 5.21
CA LEU A 11 -95.08 58.24 4.61
C LEU A 11 -94.02 57.43 5.34
N LEU A 12 -94.53 56.37 5.93
CA LEU A 12 -93.74 55.29 6.47
C LEU A 12 -92.95 54.56 5.38
N ALA A 13 -91.67 54.41 5.54
CA ALA A 13 -90.91 53.46 4.88
C ALA A 13 -90.03 52.67 5.92
N THR A 14 -90.64 51.62 6.42
CA THR A 14 -89.92 50.67 7.23
C THR A 14 -88.87 49.93 6.36
N GLY A 15 -87.65 50.39 6.35
CA GLY A 15 -86.51 49.67 5.79
C GLY A 15 -86.05 48.63 6.81
N CYS A 16 -86.48 47.37 6.63
CA CYS A 16 -85.82 46.23 7.29
C CYS A 16 -84.39 46.09 6.84
N THR A 17 -83.44 46.65 7.58
CA THR A 17 -82.05 46.26 7.45
C THR A 17 -81.80 45.00 8.26
N SER A 18 -81.86 43.84 7.58
CA SER A 18 -81.34 42.58 8.13
C SER A 18 -79.88 42.72 8.48
N PRO A 19 -79.46 42.44 9.71
CA PRO A 19 -78.03 42.39 10.01
C PRO A 19 -77.40 41.24 9.21
N LYS A 20 -76.55 41.61 8.26
CA LYS A 20 -75.69 40.69 7.54
C LYS A 20 -74.77 40.04 8.57
N LYS A 21 -75.04 38.79 8.95
CA LYS A 21 -74.15 38.01 9.80
C LYS A 21 -72.80 37.99 9.14
N PRO A 22 -71.74 38.34 9.90
CA PRO A 22 -70.41 38.16 9.36
C PRO A 22 -70.24 36.68 8.99
N HIS A 23 -69.95 36.44 7.75
CA HIS A 23 -69.50 35.12 7.31
C HIS A 23 -68.15 34.88 8.01
N THR A 24 -68.20 34.18 9.13
CA THR A 24 -67.01 33.58 9.69
C THR A 24 -66.63 32.49 8.71
N ALA A 25 -65.64 32.78 7.87
CA ALA A 25 -65.05 31.76 7.02
C ALA A 25 -64.59 30.64 7.95
N ASP A 26 -65.08 29.43 7.74
CA ASP A 26 -64.60 28.26 8.46
C ASP A 26 -63.08 28.23 8.29
N PRO A 27 -62.29 28.08 9.38
CA PRO A 27 -60.85 28.01 9.26
C PRO A 27 -60.50 26.84 8.39
N LEU A 28 -59.79 27.13 7.29
CA LEU A 28 -59.26 26.10 6.44
C LEU A 28 -58.34 25.22 7.31
N ARG A 29 -58.70 23.97 7.48
CA ARG A 29 -57.85 22.97 8.13
C ARG A 29 -56.75 22.59 7.15
N VAL A 30 -55.58 23.21 7.31
CA VAL A 30 -54.37 22.82 6.56
C VAL A 30 -53.60 21.80 7.40
N GLY A 31 -53.35 20.62 6.82
CA GLY A 31 -52.41 19.68 7.40
C GLY A 31 -50.99 20.20 7.16
N THR A 32 -50.32 20.57 8.22
CA THR A 32 -48.89 20.90 8.13
C THR A 32 -48.08 19.63 8.38
N ILE A 33 -47.24 19.28 7.42
CA ILE A 33 -46.23 18.24 7.61
C ILE A 33 -44.97 18.96 8.04
N VAL A 34 -44.46 18.66 9.21
CA VAL A 34 -43.14 19.11 9.64
C VAL A 34 -42.15 18.30 8.85
N VAL A 35 -41.51 18.93 7.87
CA VAL A 35 -40.38 18.35 7.18
C VAL A 35 -39.19 18.42 8.15
N THR A 36 -38.96 17.35 8.89
CA THR A 36 -37.66 17.16 9.55
C THR A 36 -36.63 16.95 8.47
N PRO A 37 -35.49 17.71 8.52
CA PRO A 37 -34.40 17.38 7.64
C PRO A 37 -34.02 15.91 7.89
N SER A 38 -34.25 15.08 6.92
CA SER A 38 -33.70 13.73 6.91
C SER A 38 -32.21 13.90 6.99
N SER A 39 -31.59 13.30 7.98
CA SER A 39 -30.14 13.13 8.02
C SER A 39 -29.74 12.01 7.04
N ASP A 40 -30.40 11.95 5.90
CA ASP A 40 -29.86 11.19 4.80
C ASP A 40 -28.51 11.83 4.50
N ILE A 41 -27.49 11.19 5.00
CA ILE A 41 -26.12 11.41 4.57
C ILE A 41 -26.21 11.32 3.06
N ASP A 42 -25.99 12.41 2.39
CA ASP A 42 -25.91 12.47 0.92
C ASP A 42 -24.65 11.67 0.53
N ALA A 43 -24.79 10.33 0.68
CA ALA A 43 -23.70 9.39 0.46
C ALA A 43 -23.53 9.25 -1.04
N ALA A 44 -22.57 9.96 -1.57
CA ALA A 44 -22.17 9.77 -2.95
C ALA A 44 -21.54 8.36 -3.11
N LEU A 45 -22.08 7.56 -4.00
CA LEU A 45 -21.59 6.22 -4.30
C LEU A 45 -20.57 6.29 -5.44
N TYR A 46 -19.33 5.89 -5.15
CA TYR A 46 -18.25 5.82 -6.14
C TYR A 46 -17.86 4.38 -6.39
N VAL A 47 -17.56 4.08 -7.65
CA VAL A 47 -16.92 2.82 -8.01
C VAL A 47 -15.43 2.94 -7.74
N GLY A 48 -14.90 2.08 -6.88
CA GLY A 48 -13.49 2.03 -6.53
C GLY A 48 -12.88 0.67 -6.77
N THR A 49 -11.55 0.64 -6.88
CA THR A 49 -10.75 -0.58 -6.98
C THR A 49 -9.97 -0.73 -5.69
N ILE A 50 -10.00 -1.94 -5.13
CA ILE A 50 -9.16 -2.31 -4.00
C ILE A 50 -7.80 -2.71 -4.55
N GLU A 51 -6.76 -2.03 -4.08
CA GLU A 51 -5.36 -2.30 -4.41
C GLU A 51 -4.59 -2.65 -3.13
N GLU A 52 -3.56 -3.46 -3.26
CA GLU A 52 -2.62 -3.69 -2.17
C GLU A 52 -1.86 -2.41 -1.79
N GLU A 53 -1.59 -2.21 -0.50
CA GLU A 53 -0.81 -1.07 -0.05
C GLU A 53 0.66 -1.20 -0.45
N THR A 54 1.20 -2.41 -0.35
CA THR A 54 2.60 -2.73 -0.64
C THR A 54 2.66 -3.93 -1.56
N SER A 55 3.39 -3.79 -2.66
CA SER A 55 3.76 -4.92 -3.53
C SER A 55 5.27 -4.86 -3.80
N ALA A 56 5.91 -6.02 -3.83
CA ALA A 56 7.31 -6.14 -4.18
C ALA A 56 7.48 -7.11 -5.36
N ALA A 57 8.10 -6.60 -6.41
CA ALA A 57 8.57 -7.44 -7.52
C ALA A 57 9.92 -8.03 -7.14
N LEU A 58 9.97 -9.34 -6.87
CA LEU A 58 11.16 -10.03 -6.41
C LEU A 58 11.95 -10.58 -7.60
N SER A 59 13.25 -10.33 -7.60
CA SER A 59 14.20 -10.78 -8.61
C SER A 59 15.44 -11.36 -7.94
N PHE A 60 16.15 -12.23 -8.64
CA PHE A 60 17.47 -12.68 -8.19
C PHE A 60 18.50 -11.59 -8.47
N PRO A 61 19.48 -11.37 -7.56
CA PRO A 61 20.61 -10.47 -7.81
C PRO A 61 21.63 -11.06 -8.78
N VAL A 62 21.63 -12.37 -8.98
CA VAL A 62 22.56 -13.12 -9.85
C VAL A 62 21.80 -13.83 -10.96
N ALA A 63 22.47 -14.09 -12.08
CA ALA A 63 21.92 -14.87 -13.18
C ALA A 63 22.06 -16.38 -12.87
N GLY A 64 21.06 -17.17 -13.28
CA GLY A 64 21.12 -18.61 -13.15
C GLY A 64 19.85 -19.29 -13.65
N THR A 65 19.87 -20.61 -13.77
CA THR A 65 18.70 -21.38 -14.13
C THR A 65 17.84 -21.63 -12.88
N LEU A 66 16.54 -21.37 -12.96
CA LEU A 66 15.61 -21.64 -11.87
C LEU A 66 15.48 -23.15 -11.64
N ALA A 67 15.99 -23.62 -10.51
CA ALA A 67 15.91 -25.04 -10.16
C ALA A 67 14.54 -25.42 -9.62
N ARG A 68 14.02 -24.62 -8.69
CA ARG A 68 12.73 -24.87 -8.01
C ARG A 68 12.04 -23.58 -7.58
N THR A 69 10.71 -23.68 -7.55
CA THR A 69 9.83 -22.71 -6.86
C THR A 69 9.15 -23.44 -5.70
N TYR A 70 9.13 -22.84 -4.53
CA TYR A 70 8.57 -23.40 -3.29
C TYR A 70 7.26 -22.76 -2.89
N ALA A 71 6.84 -21.73 -3.62
CA ALA A 71 5.61 -21.01 -3.35
C ALA A 71 4.79 -20.88 -4.64
N ASP A 72 3.49 -21.17 -4.54
CA ASP A 72 2.55 -21.07 -5.63
C ASP A 72 1.80 -19.72 -5.61
N GLU A 73 1.24 -19.32 -6.76
CA GLU A 73 0.39 -18.14 -6.86
C GLU A 73 -0.81 -18.23 -5.90
N GLY A 74 -1.10 -17.15 -5.18
CA GLY A 74 -2.16 -17.13 -4.16
C GLY A 74 -1.76 -17.70 -2.80
N GLN A 75 -0.58 -18.32 -2.68
CA GLN A 75 -0.13 -18.89 -1.42
C GLN A 75 0.31 -17.81 -0.42
N ARG A 76 -0.05 -17.97 0.85
CA ARG A 76 0.46 -17.14 1.95
C ARG A 76 1.84 -17.59 2.36
N VAL A 77 2.75 -16.63 2.52
CA VAL A 77 4.14 -16.85 2.92
C VAL A 77 4.52 -15.93 4.07
N GLN A 78 5.48 -16.38 4.87
CA GLN A 78 6.03 -15.62 5.99
C GLN A 78 7.33 -14.91 5.59
N GLN A 79 7.66 -13.82 6.26
CA GLN A 79 8.94 -13.15 6.11
C GLN A 79 10.10 -14.15 6.36
N GLY A 80 11.10 -14.16 5.47
CA GLY A 80 12.23 -15.07 5.53
C GLY A 80 11.94 -16.47 4.96
N GLN A 81 10.73 -16.75 4.48
CA GLN A 81 10.42 -18.03 3.83
C GLN A 81 11.10 -18.11 2.46
N LEU A 82 11.71 -19.26 2.13
CA LEU A 82 12.29 -19.54 0.81
C LEU A 82 11.16 -19.66 -0.23
N LEU A 83 11.26 -18.87 -1.29
CA LEU A 83 10.26 -18.80 -2.36
C LEU A 83 10.71 -19.51 -3.63
N ALA A 84 11.97 -19.35 -3.97
CA ALA A 84 12.56 -19.94 -5.18
C ALA A 84 14.06 -20.10 -5.02
N GLU A 85 14.65 -20.99 -5.80
CA GLU A 85 16.08 -21.30 -5.78
C GLU A 85 16.60 -21.49 -7.20
N LEU A 86 17.74 -20.86 -7.51
CA LEU A 86 18.51 -21.13 -8.71
C LEU A 86 19.35 -22.41 -8.51
N ASP A 87 19.86 -22.99 -9.60
CA ASP A 87 20.85 -24.05 -9.51
C ASP A 87 22.14 -23.50 -8.88
N PRO A 88 22.48 -23.92 -7.64
CA PRO A 88 23.61 -23.38 -6.90
C PRO A 88 24.95 -24.05 -7.26
N THR A 89 24.97 -25.00 -8.19
CA THR A 89 26.14 -25.88 -8.42
C THR A 89 27.40 -25.09 -8.71
N SER A 90 27.37 -24.17 -9.66
CA SER A 90 28.54 -23.38 -10.03
C SER A 90 28.94 -22.37 -8.95
N ALA A 91 27.93 -21.74 -8.29
CA ALA A 91 28.17 -20.82 -7.18
C ALA A 91 28.80 -21.53 -5.98
N ARG A 92 28.37 -22.76 -5.68
CA ARG A 92 28.93 -23.59 -4.61
C ARG A 92 30.39 -23.97 -4.90
N GLN A 93 30.71 -24.39 -6.15
CA GLN A 93 32.08 -24.69 -6.54
C GLN A 93 33.00 -23.46 -6.40
N THR A 94 32.50 -22.29 -6.79
CA THR A 94 33.24 -21.02 -6.63
C THR A 94 33.45 -20.67 -5.16
N PHE A 95 32.42 -20.87 -4.32
CA PHE A 95 32.51 -20.69 -2.88
C PHE A 95 33.56 -21.62 -2.26
N ASP A 96 33.51 -22.92 -2.57
CA ASP A 96 34.45 -23.92 -2.04
C ASP A 96 35.90 -23.61 -2.43
N ALA A 97 36.12 -23.16 -3.68
CA ALA A 97 37.45 -22.74 -4.15
C ALA A 97 37.95 -21.48 -3.40
N ALA A 98 37.08 -20.49 -3.22
CA ALA A 98 37.41 -19.26 -2.47
C ALA A 98 37.66 -19.55 -0.99
N GLN A 99 36.91 -20.47 -0.37
CA GLN A 99 37.13 -20.93 1.00
C GLN A 99 38.52 -21.58 1.14
N ALA A 100 38.90 -22.49 0.25
CA ALA A 100 40.21 -23.13 0.28
C ALA A 100 41.36 -22.12 0.12
N ALA A 101 41.21 -21.13 -0.77
CA ALA A 101 42.18 -20.06 -0.94
C ALA A 101 42.31 -19.18 0.32
N LEU A 102 41.19 -18.86 0.98
CA LEU A 102 41.15 -18.12 2.24
C LEU A 102 41.89 -18.90 3.36
N ASP A 103 41.62 -20.19 3.49
CA ASP A 103 42.24 -21.03 4.51
C ASP A 103 43.76 -21.12 4.28
N GLN A 104 44.21 -21.28 3.04
CA GLN A 104 45.62 -21.25 2.66
C GLN A 104 46.25 -19.90 3.05
N ALA A 105 45.58 -18.79 2.75
CA ALA A 105 46.10 -17.45 3.07
C ALA A 105 46.17 -17.20 4.58
N LYS A 106 45.17 -17.66 5.36
CA LYS A 106 45.18 -17.61 6.82
C LYS A 106 46.32 -18.38 7.41
N ASP A 107 46.56 -19.63 6.97
CA ASP A 107 47.64 -20.46 7.43
C ASP A 107 49.04 -19.86 7.08
N ALA A 108 49.21 -19.33 5.89
CA ALA A 108 50.44 -18.66 5.48
C ALA A 108 50.69 -17.41 6.33
N CYS A 109 49.65 -16.59 6.52
CA CYS A 109 49.75 -15.37 7.34
C CYS A 109 50.07 -15.71 8.81
N ALA A 110 49.47 -16.76 9.37
CA ALA A 110 49.75 -17.18 10.74
C ALA A 110 51.20 -17.65 10.94
N ARG A 111 51.75 -18.44 9.99
CA ARG A 111 53.15 -18.87 10.01
C ARG A 111 54.14 -17.68 9.86
N LEU A 112 53.85 -16.79 8.92
CA LEU A 112 54.72 -15.59 8.70
C LEU A 112 54.66 -14.61 9.87
N LYS A 113 53.51 -14.54 10.58
CA LYS A 113 53.39 -13.74 11.82
C LYS A 113 54.32 -14.24 12.93
N GLN A 114 54.50 -15.54 13.09
CA GLN A 114 55.44 -16.10 14.07
C GLN A 114 56.88 -15.73 13.72
N LEU A 115 57.26 -15.80 12.43
CA LEU A 115 58.61 -15.41 11.97
C LEU A 115 58.83 -13.90 12.10
N TYR A 116 57.84 -13.09 11.85
CA TYR A 116 57.89 -11.64 12.02
C TYR A 116 58.09 -11.25 13.48
N ASN A 117 57.33 -11.87 14.37
CA ASN A 117 57.45 -11.66 15.81
C ASN A 117 58.82 -12.10 16.38
N ALA A 118 59.48 -13.07 15.72
CA ALA A 118 60.84 -13.52 16.01
C ALA A 118 61.91 -12.70 15.32
N GLU A 119 61.58 -11.54 14.73
CA GLU A 119 62.46 -10.64 13.99
C GLU A 119 63.21 -11.35 12.82
N SER A 120 62.72 -12.50 12.37
CA SER A 120 63.30 -13.33 11.33
C SER A 120 62.66 -13.12 9.95
N LEU A 121 61.74 -12.16 9.80
CA LEU A 121 61.04 -11.86 8.57
C LEU A 121 61.11 -10.34 8.25
N PRO A 122 61.52 -9.94 7.02
CA PRO A 122 61.46 -8.54 6.61
C PRO A 122 59.97 -8.05 6.63
N GLU A 123 59.77 -6.80 7.05
CA GLU A 123 58.46 -6.15 7.15
C GLU A 123 57.66 -6.22 5.84
N ILE A 124 58.36 -6.02 4.70
CA ILE A 124 57.72 -6.10 3.36
C ILE A 124 57.03 -7.44 3.12
N LYS A 125 57.59 -8.56 3.61
CA LYS A 125 57.03 -9.90 3.47
C LYS A 125 55.85 -10.09 4.39
N TRP A 126 55.87 -9.48 5.56
CA TRP A 126 54.73 -9.46 6.46
C TRP A 126 53.51 -8.70 5.86
N VAL A 127 53.78 -7.48 5.33
CA VAL A 127 52.73 -6.67 4.67
C VAL A 127 52.17 -7.37 3.43
N GLU A 128 53.01 -8.08 2.65
CA GLU A 128 52.57 -8.89 1.52
C GLU A 128 51.59 -10.02 1.96
N ALA A 129 51.94 -10.73 3.04
CA ALA A 129 51.10 -11.79 3.57
C ALA A 129 49.72 -11.26 4.06
N GLN A 130 49.74 -10.15 4.78
CA GLN A 130 48.48 -9.49 5.20
C GLN A 130 47.63 -9.04 4.02
N THR A 131 48.25 -8.55 2.95
CA THR A 131 47.53 -8.11 1.75
C THR A 131 46.90 -9.29 1.03
N ARG A 132 47.62 -10.42 0.91
CA ARG A 132 47.08 -11.65 0.33
C ARG A 132 45.91 -12.22 1.15
N LEU A 133 46.01 -12.16 2.49
CA LEU A 133 44.89 -12.58 3.35
C LEU A 133 43.66 -11.72 3.10
N ARG A 134 43.77 -10.38 3.08
CA ARG A 134 42.65 -9.47 2.80
C ARG A 134 42.04 -9.70 1.42
N GLN A 135 42.85 -10.01 0.40
CA GLN A 135 42.37 -10.34 -0.94
C GLN A 135 41.55 -11.66 -0.92
N ALA A 136 42.05 -12.68 -0.21
CA ALA A 136 41.35 -13.94 -0.10
C ALA A 136 40.02 -13.81 0.71
N GLU A 137 40.03 -12.99 1.76
CA GLU A 137 38.81 -12.65 2.54
C GLU A 137 37.75 -11.96 1.67
N ALA A 138 38.18 -10.99 0.85
CA ALA A 138 37.26 -10.30 -0.06
C ALA A 138 36.70 -11.25 -1.14
N ALA A 139 37.55 -12.08 -1.74
CA ALA A 139 37.12 -13.06 -2.73
C ALA A 139 36.13 -14.08 -2.16
N PHE A 140 36.38 -14.57 -0.94
CA PHE A 140 35.49 -15.45 -0.22
C PHE A 140 34.13 -14.77 0.07
N GLY A 141 34.15 -13.50 0.52
CA GLY A 141 32.94 -12.74 0.79
C GLY A 141 32.05 -12.62 -0.45
N ILE A 142 32.63 -12.34 -1.61
CA ILE A 142 31.94 -12.27 -2.89
C ILE A 142 31.34 -13.62 -3.27
N ALA A 143 32.12 -14.70 -3.20
CA ALA A 143 31.67 -16.04 -3.56
C ALA A 143 30.53 -16.54 -2.62
N LYS A 144 30.65 -16.25 -1.32
CA LYS A 144 29.63 -16.54 -0.32
C LYS A 144 28.31 -15.80 -0.65
N LYS A 145 28.41 -14.52 -0.93
CA LYS A 145 27.23 -13.70 -1.28
C LYS A 145 26.55 -14.19 -2.55
N ASN A 146 27.33 -14.55 -3.59
CA ASN A 146 26.79 -15.10 -4.83
C ASN A 146 26.04 -16.43 -4.59
N LEU A 147 26.53 -17.28 -3.69
CA LEU A 147 25.85 -18.52 -3.33
C LEU A 147 24.55 -18.26 -2.56
N GLU A 148 24.57 -17.31 -1.61
CA GLU A 148 23.37 -16.88 -0.88
C GLU A 148 22.33 -16.29 -1.83
N ASP A 149 22.74 -15.53 -2.82
CA ASP A 149 21.89 -14.88 -3.82
C ASP A 149 21.23 -15.87 -4.82
N CYS A 150 21.64 -17.14 -4.82
CA CYS A 150 20.92 -18.19 -5.52
C CYS A 150 19.58 -18.56 -4.85
N SER A 151 19.32 -18.09 -3.63
CA SER A 151 18.09 -18.36 -2.89
C SER A 151 17.28 -17.07 -2.73
N LEU A 152 16.00 -17.12 -3.11
CA LEU A 152 15.09 -15.97 -3.03
C LEU A 152 14.15 -16.14 -1.84
N TYR A 153 14.22 -15.21 -0.89
CA TYR A 153 13.42 -15.22 0.32
C TYR A 153 12.38 -14.09 0.32
N ALA A 154 11.28 -14.30 1.05
CA ALA A 154 10.25 -13.29 1.24
C ALA A 154 10.75 -12.14 2.13
N PRO A 155 10.76 -10.88 1.66
CA PRO A 155 11.21 -9.72 2.46
C PRO A 155 10.19 -9.34 3.55
N PHE A 156 8.93 -9.69 3.39
CA PHE A 156 7.84 -9.49 4.35
C PHE A 156 6.81 -10.61 4.21
N SER A 157 5.92 -10.75 5.19
CA SER A 157 4.82 -11.72 5.13
C SER A 157 3.70 -11.23 4.23
N GLY A 158 3.20 -12.08 3.34
CA GLY A 158 2.19 -11.69 2.35
C GLY A 158 1.61 -12.84 1.56
N VAL A 159 1.08 -12.53 0.40
CA VAL A 159 0.56 -13.51 -0.57
C VAL A 159 1.37 -13.41 -1.86
N VAL A 160 1.76 -14.55 -2.39
CA VAL A 160 2.42 -14.62 -3.69
C VAL A 160 1.42 -14.22 -4.77
N GLY A 161 1.76 -13.18 -5.51
CA GLY A 161 0.97 -12.73 -6.66
C GLY A 161 1.33 -13.53 -7.91
N GLN A 162 1.69 -12.82 -8.98
CA GLN A 162 2.03 -13.45 -10.26
C GLN A 162 3.45 -14.02 -10.24
N ARG A 163 3.61 -15.26 -10.72
CA ARG A 163 4.89 -15.88 -11.06
C ARG A 163 5.18 -15.66 -12.55
N ARG A 164 6.37 -15.16 -12.87
CA ARG A 164 6.74 -14.78 -14.24
C ARG A 164 7.67 -15.74 -14.93
N ILE A 165 8.28 -16.67 -14.19
CA ILE A 165 9.19 -17.68 -14.72
C ILE A 165 8.89 -19.06 -14.15
N SER A 166 9.23 -20.08 -14.92
CA SER A 166 9.04 -21.49 -14.56
C SER A 166 10.38 -22.18 -14.28
N ALA A 167 10.33 -23.33 -13.57
CA ALA A 167 11.52 -24.14 -13.36
C ALA A 167 12.14 -24.55 -14.71
N GLY A 168 13.46 -24.45 -14.80
CA GLY A 168 14.24 -24.67 -16.03
C GLY A 168 14.49 -23.41 -16.86
N GLU A 169 13.80 -22.29 -16.59
CA GLU A 169 14.05 -21.00 -17.25
C GLU A 169 15.22 -20.24 -16.61
N THR A 170 15.82 -19.34 -17.38
CA THR A 170 16.93 -18.51 -16.90
C THR A 170 16.41 -17.24 -16.24
N ALA A 171 16.72 -17.05 -14.97
CA ALA A 171 16.54 -15.80 -14.27
C ALA A 171 17.70 -14.84 -14.55
N LEU A 172 17.39 -13.56 -14.77
CA LEU A 172 18.37 -12.50 -14.98
C LEU A 172 18.31 -11.48 -13.83
N PRO A 173 19.43 -10.86 -13.46
CA PRO A 173 19.47 -9.83 -12.44
C PRO A 173 18.51 -8.68 -12.76
N GLY A 174 17.70 -8.29 -11.77
CA GLY A 174 16.75 -7.19 -11.91
C GLY A 174 15.47 -7.51 -12.69
N VAL A 175 15.35 -8.71 -13.27
CA VAL A 175 14.09 -9.16 -13.92
C VAL A 175 13.22 -9.83 -12.86
N PRO A 176 11.99 -9.33 -12.62
CA PRO A 176 11.09 -9.92 -11.63
C PRO A 176 10.71 -11.36 -11.96
N VAL A 177 10.85 -12.25 -11.00
CA VAL A 177 10.47 -13.67 -11.12
C VAL A 177 9.12 -13.97 -10.47
N LEU A 178 8.79 -13.25 -9.42
CA LEU A 178 7.49 -13.31 -8.77
C LEU A 178 7.16 -11.97 -8.08
N THR A 179 5.88 -11.76 -7.81
CA THR A 179 5.40 -10.59 -7.07
C THR A 179 4.92 -11.04 -5.70
N LEU A 180 5.26 -10.29 -4.64
CA LEU A 180 4.76 -10.50 -3.29
C LEU A 180 3.86 -9.33 -2.89
N LEU A 181 2.65 -9.63 -2.42
CA LEU A 181 1.61 -8.65 -2.06
C LEU A 181 1.42 -8.65 -0.55
N GLU A 182 1.45 -7.49 0.07
CA GLU A 182 1.09 -7.35 1.49
C GLU A 182 -0.43 -7.17 1.58
N VAL A 183 -1.11 -8.19 2.12
CA VAL A 183 -2.59 -8.20 2.21
C VAL A 183 -3.12 -7.72 3.58
N GLY A 184 -2.23 -7.31 4.49
CA GLY A 184 -2.61 -6.78 5.81
C GLY A 184 -3.27 -5.41 5.75
N ARG A 185 -2.98 -4.64 4.72
CA ARG A 185 -3.54 -3.32 4.43
C ARG A 185 -3.88 -3.21 2.96
N VAL A 186 -5.02 -2.60 2.70
CA VAL A 186 -5.48 -2.35 1.34
C VAL A 186 -5.74 -0.86 1.15
N LYS A 187 -5.54 -0.37 -0.06
CA LYS A 187 -5.92 0.98 -0.49
C LYS A 187 -7.17 0.86 -1.36
N VAL A 188 -8.08 1.79 -1.19
CA VAL A 188 -9.21 1.95 -2.09
C VAL A 188 -8.91 3.15 -2.99
N ARG A 189 -8.86 2.91 -4.29
CA ARG A 189 -8.73 3.97 -5.29
C ARG A 189 -10.08 4.16 -5.99
N PHE A 190 -10.60 5.37 -5.96
CA PHE A 190 -11.81 5.73 -6.66
C PHE A 190 -11.63 7.09 -7.32
N SER A 191 -12.37 7.33 -8.40
CA SER A 191 -12.35 8.60 -9.12
C SER A 191 -13.53 9.45 -8.67
N VAL A 192 -13.24 10.68 -8.26
CA VAL A 192 -14.24 11.66 -7.86
C VAL A 192 -14.38 12.71 -8.97
N PRO A 193 -15.60 13.05 -9.40
CA PRO A 193 -15.84 14.14 -10.35
C PRO A 193 -15.33 15.47 -9.78
N GLU A 194 -14.76 16.32 -10.63
CA GLU A 194 -14.17 17.61 -10.24
C GLU A 194 -15.15 18.50 -9.45
N GLN A 195 -16.44 18.43 -9.79
CA GLN A 195 -17.50 19.20 -9.14
C GLN A 195 -17.71 18.80 -7.66
N GLU A 196 -17.33 17.60 -7.28
CA GLU A 196 -17.50 17.09 -5.91
C GLU A 196 -16.23 17.18 -5.06
N ILE A 197 -15.07 17.39 -5.69
CA ILE A 197 -13.79 17.53 -4.98
C ILE A 197 -13.85 18.64 -3.92
N ALA A 198 -14.54 19.73 -4.21
CA ALA A 198 -14.66 20.86 -3.27
C ALA A 198 -15.45 20.51 -1.98
N ARG A 199 -16.22 19.42 -1.99
CA ARG A 199 -17.01 18.93 -0.84
C ARG A 199 -16.25 17.90 -0.01
N LEU A 200 -15.14 17.36 -0.54
CA LEU A 200 -14.31 16.38 0.16
C LEU A 200 -13.27 17.13 1.00
N GLY A 201 -13.32 16.96 2.31
CA GLY A 201 -12.28 17.41 3.23
C GLY A 201 -11.31 16.27 3.57
N ALA A 202 -10.18 16.61 4.21
CA ALA A 202 -9.22 15.63 4.68
C ALA A 202 -9.79 14.60 5.67
N ASP A 203 -10.92 14.95 6.32
CA ASP A 203 -11.61 14.12 7.32
C ASP A 203 -12.85 13.40 6.76
N SER A 204 -13.03 13.39 5.44
CA SER A 204 -14.15 12.68 4.81
C SER A 204 -14.03 11.19 5.11
N ARG A 205 -15.07 10.60 5.69
CA ARG A 205 -15.10 9.17 6.04
C ARG A 205 -15.67 8.38 4.88
N ILE A 206 -15.00 7.26 4.58
CA ILE A 206 -15.49 6.24 3.66
C ILE A 206 -16.22 5.21 4.52
N GLY A 207 -17.51 5.00 4.25
CA GLY A 207 -18.36 4.04 4.95
C GLY A 207 -18.54 2.76 4.15
#